data_12a8aed9dd94a398ec5dd3c52c3d5383
#
_entry.id   12a8aed9dd94a398ec5dd3c52c3d5383
#
_cell.length_a   1.000
_cell.length_b   1.000
_cell.length_c   1.000
_cell.angle_alpha   90.00
_cell.angle_beta   90.00
_cell.angle_gamma   90.00
#
_symmetry.space_group_name_H-M   'P 1'
#
loop_
_entity.id
_entity.type
_entity.pdbx_description
1 polymer ?
#
loop_
_entity_poly.entity_id
_entity_poly.type
_entity_poly.pdbx_seq_one_letter_code
_entity_poly.pdbx_strand_id
1 'polypeptide(L)'
;MTYTLILLRHGNSDWNQKNLFTGWVDVRLSDQGVAEANRAGELLAESGLKPDILYTSVLTRAIQTANIALDVADRAWLPVKRSWRLNERHYGALQGLDKAETLEKFGPEKFKEWRRSFDVPPPVLADDAEYSQANDERYKDLGDDLPRTESLKLVIDRMLPYWESDIQVDLAAGKTVLVTAHGNSLRALIKHLDGISDDEISELNVPTGIPLVYELDDNFVPIKPRYYLDPEAAEAGAAAVAAQGGKIAAV
;
A
#
# COMPACT_ATOMS: atom_id res chain seq x y z
N MET A 1 9.62 -18.21 -18.86
CA MET A 1 10.11 -18.30 -17.44
C MET A 1 8.99 -17.94 -16.51
N THR A 2 9.05 -18.37 -15.24
CA THR A 2 8.06 -17.92 -14.23
C THR A 2 8.76 -16.96 -13.29
N TYR A 3 8.18 -15.76 -13.10
CA TYR A 3 8.68 -14.76 -12.18
C TYR A 3 7.83 -14.73 -10.91
N THR A 4 8.46 -14.54 -9.76
CA THR A 4 7.78 -14.48 -8.47
C THR A 4 7.78 -13.06 -7.93
N LEU A 5 6.59 -12.50 -7.76
CA LEU A 5 6.36 -11.21 -7.13
C LEU A 5 5.58 -11.40 -5.84
N ILE A 6 6.07 -10.82 -4.75
CA ILE A 6 5.42 -10.84 -3.44
C ILE A 6 5.03 -9.42 -3.08
N LEU A 7 3.76 -9.20 -2.80
CA LEU A 7 3.23 -7.91 -2.35
C LEU A 7 2.90 -7.99 -0.86
N LEU A 8 3.32 -6.99 -0.09
CA LEU A 8 3.06 -6.91 1.34
C LEU A 8 2.59 -5.50 1.70
N ARG A 9 1.35 -5.38 2.16
CA ARG A 9 0.88 -4.13 2.74
C ARG A 9 1.49 -3.95 4.14
N HIS A 10 1.93 -2.73 4.45
CA HIS A 10 2.43 -2.41 5.79
C HIS A 10 1.46 -2.84 6.88
N GLY A 11 1.99 -3.20 8.05
CA GLY A 11 1.22 -3.53 9.23
C GLY A 11 0.36 -2.36 9.73
N ASN A 12 -0.55 -2.63 10.65
CA ASN A 12 -1.41 -1.62 11.25
C ASN A 12 -0.58 -0.45 11.80
N SER A 13 -0.99 0.79 11.57
CA SER A 13 -0.30 2.00 12.03
C SER A 13 -1.09 2.70 13.14
N ASP A 14 -0.41 3.58 13.90
CA ASP A 14 -1.06 4.39 14.92
C ASP A 14 -2.32 5.12 14.42
N TRP A 15 -2.28 5.61 13.16
CA TRP A 15 -3.41 6.30 12.57
C TRP A 15 -4.47 5.36 12.00
N ASN A 16 -4.11 4.12 11.66
CA ASN A 16 -5.12 3.10 11.37
C ASN A 16 -5.95 2.77 12.62
N GLN A 17 -5.31 2.64 13.80
CA GLN A 17 -6.01 2.43 15.07
C GLN A 17 -6.94 3.61 15.44
N LYS A 18 -6.48 4.83 15.20
CA LYS A 18 -7.24 6.05 15.43
C LYS A 18 -8.29 6.35 14.35
N ASN A 19 -8.45 5.48 13.36
CA ASN A 19 -9.37 5.65 12.23
C ASN A 19 -9.15 6.94 11.43
N LEU A 20 -7.91 7.46 11.35
CA LEU A 20 -7.59 8.68 10.62
C LEU A 20 -7.21 8.42 9.16
N PHE A 21 -7.46 9.41 8.29
CA PHE A 21 -6.89 9.43 6.94
C PHE A 21 -5.40 9.72 7.02
N THR A 22 -4.55 8.77 6.61
CA THR A 22 -3.09 8.89 6.77
C THR A 22 -2.41 9.49 5.53
N GLY A 23 -2.63 8.91 4.37
CA GLY A 23 -1.97 9.38 3.13
C GLY A 23 -0.45 9.40 3.24
N TRP A 24 0.14 10.57 2.95
CA TRP A 24 1.58 10.80 2.99
C TRP A 24 2.09 11.29 4.36
N VAL A 25 1.22 11.45 5.35
CA VAL A 25 1.67 11.70 6.72
C VAL A 25 2.49 10.51 7.19
N ASP A 26 3.68 10.77 7.70
CA ASP A 26 4.62 9.73 8.10
C ASP A 26 4.38 9.30 9.56
N VAL A 27 3.70 8.18 9.71
CA VAL A 27 3.36 7.58 11.00
C VAL A 27 4.05 6.22 11.15
N ARG A 28 4.21 5.78 12.39
CA ARG A 28 4.82 4.49 12.72
C ARG A 28 3.79 3.36 12.78
N LEU A 29 4.30 2.15 12.82
CA LEU A 29 3.49 0.97 13.16
C LEU A 29 3.00 1.07 14.60
N SER A 30 1.77 0.61 14.82
CA SER A 30 1.27 0.29 16.16
C SER A 30 1.88 -1.03 16.64
N ASP A 31 1.67 -1.38 17.92
CA ASP A 31 2.09 -2.70 18.46
C ASP A 31 1.46 -3.86 17.67
N GLN A 32 0.18 -3.72 17.26
CA GLN A 32 -0.47 -4.67 16.37
C GLN A 32 0.27 -4.74 15.01
N GLY A 33 0.65 -3.61 14.44
CA GLY A 33 1.37 -3.59 13.16
C GLY A 33 2.76 -4.21 13.23
N VAL A 34 3.43 -4.10 14.37
CA VAL A 34 4.70 -4.82 14.64
C VAL A 34 4.45 -6.33 14.69
N ALA A 35 3.40 -6.78 15.38
CA ALA A 35 3.02 -8.20 15.41
C ALA A 35 2.66 -8.74 14.02
N GLU A 36 1.89 -7.97 13.22
CA GLU A 36 1.56 -8.31 11.85
C GLU A 36 2.81 -8.41 10.95
N ALA A 37 3.79 -7.52 11.13
CA ALA A 37 5.05 -7.56 10.40
C ALA A 37 5.92 -8.77 10.76
N ASN A 38 5.96 -9.17 12.04
CA ASN A 38 6.61 -10.41 12.48
C ASN A 38 5.92 -11.62 11.83
N ARG A 39 4.57 -11.70 11.88
CA ARG A 39 3.83 -12.79 11.25
C ARG A 39 4.06 -12.87 9.75
N ALA A 40 4.16 -11.73 9.06
CA ALA A 40 4.52 -11.70 7.64
C ALA A 40 5.89 -12.34 7.37
N GLY A 41 6.87 -12.09 8.23
CA GLY A 41 8.20 -12.72 8.16
C GLY A 41 8.16 -14.24 8.40
N GLU A 42 7.38 -14.70 9.38
CA GLU A 42 7.16 -16.14 9.62
C GLU A 42 6.52 -16.81 8.40
N LEU A 43 5.47 -16.22 7.83
CA LEU A 43 4.81 -16.72 6.63
C LEU A 43 5.76 -16.82 5.43
N LEU A 44 6.63 -15.83 5.23
CA LEU A 44 7.67 -15.88 4.20
C LEU A 44 8.64 -17.05 4.46
N ALA A 45 9.12 -17.22 5.69
CA ALA A 45 10.01 -18.32 6.06
C ALA A 45 9.34 -19.69 5.87
N GLU A 46 8.11 -19.86 6.36
CA GLU A 46 7.31 -21.09 6.25
C GLU A 46 7.03 -21.48 4.81
N SER A 47 6.78 -20.50 3.93
CA SER A 47 6.49 -20.73 2.51
C SER A 47 7.68 -21.20 1.70
N GLY A 48 8.90 -21.03 2.21
CA GLY A 48 10.13 -21.26 1.48
C GLY A 48 10.44 -20.22 0.38
N LEU A 49 9.60 -19.19 0.23
CA LEU A 49 9.86 -18.08 -0.69
C LEU A 49 11.04 -17.24 -0.16
N LYS A 50 12.00 -17.01 -1.01
CA LYS A 50 13.23 -16.29 -0.67
C LYS A 50 13.36 -15.04 -1.53
N PRO A 51 12.87 -13.88 -1.07
CA PRO A 51 13.10 -12.63 -1.79
C PRO A 51 14.58 -12.36 -2.01
N ASP A 52 14.93 -11.83 -3.18
CA ASP A 52 16.28 -11.44 -3.57
C ASP A 52 16.49 -9.93 -3.50
N ILE A 53 15.40 -9.18 -3.54
CA ILE A 53 15.39 -7.72 -3.48
C ILE A 53 14.08 -7.21 -2.88
N LEU A 54 14.18 -6.12 -2.11
CA LEU A 54 13.06 -5.38 -1.55
C LEU A 54 12.84 -4.06 -2.30
N TYR A 55 11.60 -3.80 -2.68
CA TYR A 55 11.10 -2.49 -3.06
C TYR A 55 10.15 -1.97 -1.98
N THR A 56 10.32 -0.72 -1.55
CA THR A 56 9.42 -0.12 -0.57
C THR A 56 9.26 1.39 -0.80
N SER A 57 8.27 1.98 -0.15
CA SER A 57 8.06 3.42 -0.16
C SER A 57 9.07 4.15 0.71
N VAL A 58 8.96 5.49 0.78
CA VAL A 58 9.74 6.31 1.71
C VAL A 58 8.98 6.62 3.01
N LEU A 59 7.86 5.95 3.27
CA LEU A 59 7.06 6.11 4.47
C LEU A 59 7.46 5.08 5.54
N THR A 60 7.67 5.55 6.75
CA THR A 60 8.24 4.79 7.88
C THR A 60 7.51 3.48 8.15
N ARG A 61 6.16 3.45 8.13
CA ARG A 61 5.38 2.24 8.39
C ARG A 61 5.65 1.11 7.40
N ALA A 62 5.88 1.42 6.11
CA ALA A 62 6.23 0.40 5.12
C ALA A 62 7.67 -0.08 5.29
N ILE A 63 8.60 0.85 5.55
CA ILE A 63 10.01 0.53 5.83
C ILE A 63 10.12 -0.36 7.08
N GLN A 64 9.43 -0.02 8.17
CA GLN A 64 9.42 -0.82 9.40
C GLN A 64 8.86 -2.23 9.15
N THR A 65 7.72 -2.34 8.46
CA THR A 65 7.13 -3.64 8.11
C THR A 65 8.12 -4.51 7.34
N ALA A 66 8.74 -3.94 6.30
CA ALA A 66 9.71 -4.67 5.49
C ALA A 66 10.92 -5.14 6.29
N ASN A 67 11.50 -4.26 7.11
CA ASN A 67 12.66 -4.58 7.92
C ASN A 67 12.36 -5.70 8.93
N ILE A 68 11.23 -5.62 9.64
CA ILE A 68 10.82 -6.64 10.62
C ILE A 68 10.56 -7.97 9.90
N ALA A 69 9.80 -7.97 8.80
CA ALA A 69 9.49 -9.20 8.08
C ALA A 69 10.73 -9.88 7.50
N LEU A 70 11.68 -9.10 6.95
CA LEU A 70 12.92 -9.64 6.42
C LEU A 70 13.88 -10.12 7.52
N ASP A 71 13.89 -9.48 8.68
CA ASP A 71 14.68 -9.94 9.84
C ASP A 71 14.20 -11.32 10.30
N VAL A 72 12.89 -11.47 10.49
CA VAL A 72 12.26 -12.76 10.88
C VAL A 72 12.47 -13.85 9.81
N ALA A 73 12.46 -13.48 8.53
CA ALA A 73 12.69 -14.40 7.41
C ALA A 73 14.17 -14.71 7.16
N ASP A 74 15.10 -14.21 7.99
CA ASP A 74 16.57 -14.31 7.81
C ASP A 74 17.04 -13.75 6.44
N ARG A 75 16.42 -12.62 6.02
CA ARG A 75 16.70 -11.94 4.74
C ARG A 75 16.99 -10.44 4.90
N ALA A 76 17.34 -9.96 6.09
CA ALA A 76 17.59 -8.54 6.38
C ALA A 76 18.73 -7.91 5.53
N TRP A 77 19.62 -8.73 4.99
CA TRP A 77 20.78 -8.32 4.18
C TRP A 77 20.46 -7.98 2.71
N LEU A 78 19.22 -8.17 2.25
CA LEU A 78 18.84 -7.95 0.85
C LEU A 78 19.05 -6.50 0.39
N PRO A 79 19.37 -6.29 -0.90
CA PRO A 79 19.30 -4.97 -1.51
C PRO A 79 17.92 -4.35 -1.35
N VAL A 80 17.89 -3.05 -1.04
CA VAL A 80 16.64 -2.30 -0.83
C VAL A 80 16.59 -1.10 -1.78
N LYS A 81 15.51 -1.00 -2.56
CA LYS A 81 15.19 0.17 -3.36
C LYS A 81 13.97 0.88 -2.77
N ARG A 82 14.12 2.18 -2.44
CA ARG A 82 13.04 3.02 -1.92
C ARG A 82 12.62 4.04 -2.97
N SER A 83 11.30 4.20 -3.14
CA SER A 83 10.76 5.18 -4.06
C SER A 83 9.46 5.77 -3.52
N TRP A 84 9.33 7.10 -3.60
CA TRP A 84 8.08 7.80 -3.31
C TRP A 84 6.93 7.33 -4.23
N ARG A 85 7.25 6.79 -5.41
CA ARG A 85 6.26 6.22 -6.33
C ARG A 85 5.49 5.04 -5.75
N LEU A 86 6.01 4.42 -4.70
CA LEU A 86 5.33 3.36 -3.94
C LEU A 86 4.59 3.90 -2.69
N ASN A 87 4.63 5.21 -2.41
CA ASN A 87 3.88 5.81 -1.31
C ASN A 87 2.39 5.50 -1.39
N GLU A 88 1.70 5.63 -0.25
CA GLU A 88 0.25 5.62 -0.20
C GLU A 88 -0.34 6.73 -1.09
N ARG A 89 -1.60 6.62 -1.45
CA ARG A 89 -2.36 7.68 -2.10
C ARG A 89 -2.38 8.92 -1.21
N HIS A 90 -2.11 10.07 -1.79
CA HIS A 90 -2.19 11.33 -1.09
C HIS A 90 -3.66 11.73 -0.88
N TYR A 91 -4.11 11.73 0.36
CA TYR A 91 -5.52 12.01 0.68
C TYR A 91 -5.88 13.49 0.71
N GLY A 92 -4.99 14.38 0.24
CA GLY A 92 -5.26 15.82 0.18
C GLY A 92 -5.65 16.40 1.54
N ALA A 93 -6.63 17.28 1.54
CA ALA A 93 -7.13 17.93 2.76
C ALA A 93 -7.86 16.99 3.74
N LEU A 94 -7.99 15.71 3.42
CA LEU A 94 -8.50 14.71 4.37
C LEU A 94 -7.41 14.17 5.30
N GLN A 95 -6.12 14.37 5.00
CA GLN A 95 -5.03 13.92 5.88
C GLN A 95 -5.21 14.44 7.31
N GLY A 96 -5.17 13.56 8.29
CA GLY A 96 -5.37 13.86 9.71
C GLY A 96 -6.82 13.87 10.19
N LEU A 97 -7.81 13.87 9.27
CA LEU A 97 -9.22 13.84 9.66
C LEU A 97 -9.64 12.43 10.07
N ASP A 98 -10.55 12.36 11.07
CA ASP A 98 -11.23 11.12 11.43
C ASP A 98 -12.22 10.71 10.35
N LYS A 99 -12.24 9.40 10.01
CA LYS A 99 -13.08 8.88 8.94
C LYS A 99 -14.57 8.89 9.29
N ALA A 100 -14.92 8.65 10.57
CA ALA A 100 -16.31 8.66 11.01
C ALA A 100 -16.86 10.08 11.04
N GLU A 101 -16.11 11.05 11.57
CA GLU A 101 -16.47 12.47 11.55
C GLU A 101 -16.57 13.00 10.12
N THR A 102 -15.67 12.55 9.22
CA THR A 102 -15.73 12.92 7.79
C THR A 102 -16.99 12.38 7.13
N LEU A 103 -17.35 11.11 7.43
CA LEU A 103 -18.60 10.50 6.95
C LEU A 103 -19.83 11.26 7.44
N GLU A 104 -19.87 11.62 8.73
CA GLU A 104 -20.96 12.39 9.31
C GLU A 104 -21.10 13.78 8.69
N LYS A 105 -19.98 14.48 8.50
CA LYS A 105 -19.93 15.85 8.00
C LYS A 105 -20.29 15.98 6.53
N PHE A 106 -19.82 15.06 5.68
CA PHE A 106 -19.93 15.17 4.21
C PHE A 106 -20.93 14.18 3.59
N GLY A 107 -21.46 13.26 4.39
CA GLY A 107 -22.40 12.24 3.96
C GLY A 107 -21.75 11.04 3.24
N PRO A 108 -22.50 9.92 3.11
CA PRO A 108 -21.96 8.65 2.62
C PRO A 108 -21.52 8.69 1.15
N GLU A 109 -22.22 9.43 0.30
CA GLU A 109 -21.90 9.52 -1.13
C GLU A 109 -20.54 10.18 -1.34
N LYS A 110 -20.34 11.37 -0.74
CA LYS A 110 -19.08 12.13 -0.88
C LYS A 110 -17.93 11.42 -0.20
N PHE A 111 -18.17 10.81 0.97
CA PHE A 111 -17.18 9.99 1.65
C PHE A 111 -16.74 8.78 0.81
N LYS A 112 -17.71 8.07 0.21
CA LYS A 112 -17.42 6.93 -0.69
C LYS A 112 -16.65 7.39 -1.93
N GLU A 113 -17.05 8.50 -2.56
CA GLU A 113 -16.39 9.08 -3.72
C GLU A 113 -14.90 9.36 -3.42
N TRP A 114 -14.60 10.15 -2.38
CA TRP A 114 -13.21 10.48 -2.02
C TRP A 114 -12.38 9.27 -1.59
N ARG A 115 -13.01 8.27 -1.00
CA ARG A 115 -12.30 7.10 -0.47
C ARG A 115 -12.10 6.02 -1.52
N ARG A 116 -13.02 5.84 -2.45
CA ARG A 116 -13.12 4.65 -3.30
C ARG A 116 -13.15 4.91 -4.79
N SER A 117 -13.51 6.11 -5.24
CA SER A 117 -13.51 6.43 -6.67
C SER A 117 -12.15 6.16 -7.30
N PHE A 118 -12.20 5.72 -8.55
CA PHE A 118 -11.00 5.50 -9.35
C PHE A 118 -10.31 6.82 -9.73
N ASP A 119 -11.05 7.81 -10.16
CA ASP A 119 -10.56 9.04 -10.81
C ASP A 119 -10.85 10.34 -10.05
N VAL A 120 -11.73 10.32 -9.04
CA VAL A 120 -12.04 11.54 -8.26
C VAL A 120 -11.11 11.65 -7.05
N PRO A 121 -10.22 12.67 -7.00
CA PRO A 121 -9.37 12.89 -5.85
C PRO A 121 -10.12 13.60 -4.71
N PRO A 122 -9.68 13.46 -3.45
CA PRO A 122 -10.09 14.33 -2.35
C PRO A 122 -9.74 15.80 -2.61
N PRO A 123 -10.27 16.74 -1.81
CA PRO A 123 -9.89 18.15 -1.93
C PRO A 123 -8.38 18.37 -1.77
N VAL A 124 -7.85 19.33 -2.52
CA VAL A 124 -6.42 19.66 -2.52
C VAL A 124 -5.97 20.16 -1.14
N LEU A 125 -4.82 19.69 -0.67
CA LEU A 125 -4.17 20.20 0.54
C LEU A 125 -3.38 21.47 0.22
N ALA A 126 -3.55 22.50 1.05
CA ALA A 126 -2.76 23.73 0.94
C ALA A 126 -1.30 23.51 1.37
N ASP A 127 -0.36 24.26 0.79
CA ASP A 127 1.07 24.08 1.08
C ASP A 127 1.44 24.46 2.52
N ASP A 128 0.69 25.35 3.14
CA ASP A 128 0.85 25.82 4.53
C ASP A 128 0.04 25.00 5.54
N ALA A 129 -0.67 23.96 5.10
CA ALA A 129 -1.42 23.10 6.00
C ALA A 129 -0.51 22.24 6.89
N GLU A 130 -0.97 21.88 8.09
CA GLU A 130 -0.23 21.11 9.09
C GLU A 130 0.42 19.82 8.53
N TYR A 131 -0.31 19.11 7.67
CA TYR A 131 0.16 17.82 7.10
C TYR A 131 0.64 17.94 5.66
N SER A 132 1.06 19.13 5.23
CA SER A 132 1.65 19.35 3.91
C SER A 132 3.07 18.77 3.83
N GLN A 133 3.41 18.20 2.67
CA GLN A 133 4.74 17.73 2.33
C GLN A 133 5.60 18.78 1.60
N ALA A 134 5.12 20.00 1.44
CA ALA A 134 5.80 21.06 0.68
C ALA A 134 7.23 21.37 1.18
N ASN A 135 7.48 21.18 2.47
CA ASN A 135 8.79 21.42 3.09
C ASN A 135 9.48 20.14 3.58
N ASP A 136 9.01 18.96 3.17
CA ASP A 136 9.59 17.68 3.56
C ASP A 136 10.80 17.36 2.68
N GLU A 137 11.98 17.20 3.30
CA GLU A 137 13.24 16.95 2.58
C GLU A 137 13.22 15.69 1.70
N ARG A 138 12.37 14.71 2.02
CA ARG A 138 12.21 13.48 1.22
C ARG A 138 11.69 13.75 -0.18
N TYR A 139 11.03 14.88 -0.39
CA TYR A 139 10.32 15.24 -1.63
C TYR A 139 10.84 16.54 -2.26
N LYS A 140 11.93 17.13 -1.74
CA LYS A 140 12.48 18.42 -2.20
C LYS A 140 12.78 18.49 -3.70
N ASP A 141 13.09 17.33 -4.30
CA ASP A 141 13.47 17.25 -5.72
C ASP A 141 12.27 17.00 -6.65
N LEU A 142 11.04 16.93 -6.11
CA LEU A 142 9.84 16.67 -6.91
C LEU A 142 9.27 17.93 -7.57
N GLY A 143 9.49 19.10 -7.01
CA GLY A 143 8.94 20.34 -7.56
C GLY A 143 7.43 20.25 -7.80
N ASP A 144 7.00 20.48 -9.04
CA ASP A 144 5.59 20.42 -9.44
C ASP A 144 5.00 18.99 -9.45
N ASP A 145 5.84 17.96 -9.43
CA ASP A 145 5.40 16.55 -9.35
C ASP A 145 4.98 16.14 -7.93
N LEU A 146 5.19 17.01 -6.92
CA LEU A 146 4.73 16.73 -5.55
C LEU A 146 3.19 16.76 -5.49
N PRO A 147 2.53 15.62 -5.24
CA PRO A 147 1.08 15.60 -5.20
C PRO A 147 0.55 16.32 -3.95
N ARG A 148 -0.53 17.07 -4.13
CA ARG A 148 -1.30 17.68 -3.04
C ARG A 148 -2.64 16.98 -2.81
N THR A 149 -2.98 16.06 -3.68
CA THR A 149 -4.11 15.13 -3.61
C THR A 149 -3.97 14.09 -4.72
N GLU A 150 -4.49 12.89 -4.52
CA GLU A 150 -4.48 11.86 -5.55
C GLU A 150 -5.79 11.07 -5.58
N SER A 151 -6.24 10.74 -6.79
CA SER A 151 -7.13 9.62 -7.06
C SER A 151 -6.32 8.31 -7.19
N LEU A 152 -6.99 7.16 -7.29
CA LEU A 152 -6.30 5.90 -7.56
C LEU A 152 -5.64 5.91 -8.95
N LYS A 153 -6.28 6.56 -9.94
CA LYS A 153 -5.72 6.76 -11.28
C LYS A 153 -4.36 7.47 -11.22
N LEU A 154 -4.25 8.56 -10.46
CA LEU A 154 -3.00 9.31 -10.30
C LEU A 154 -1.91 8.46 -9.61
N VAL A 155 -2.29 7.59 -8.67
CA VAL A 155 -1.34 6.63 -8.08
C VAL A 155 -0.82 5.65 -9.14
N ILE A 156 -1.69 5.15 -10.02
CA ILE A 156 -1.29 4.30 -11.15
C ILE A 156 -0.33 5.05 -12.07
N ASP A 157 -0.67 6.27 -12.46
CA ASP A 157 0.10 7.09 -13.40
C ASP A 157 1.55 7.31 -12.91
N ARG A 158 1.78 7.47 -11.58
CA ARG A 158 3.14 7.61 -11.03
C ARG A 158 3.85 6.29 -10.73
N MET A 159 3.09 5.22 -10.51
CA MET A 159 3.65 3.94 -10.07
C MET A 159 4.05 3.06 -11.27
N LEU A 160 3.25 3.00 -12.34
CA LEU A 160 3.51 2.13 -13.48
C LEU A 160 4.86 2.41 -14.16
N PRO A 161 5.29 3.66 -14.40
CA PRO A 161 6.64 3.87 -14.93
C PRO A 161 7.75 3.25 -14.09
N TYR A 162 7.60 3.26 -12.76
CA TYR A 162 8.56 2.63 -11.84
C TYR A 162 8.45 1.10 -11.80
N TRP A 163 7.24 0.57 -11.96
CA TRP A 163 7.02 -0.85 -12.19
C TRP A 163 7.79 -1.33 -13.42
N GLU A 164 7.65 -0.63 -14.55
CA GLU A 164 8.26 -0.98 -15.83
C GLU A 164 9.78 -0.81 -15.83
N SER A 165 10.28 0.33 -15.30
CA SER A 165 11.72 0.67 -15.39
C SER A 165 12.59 -0.04 -14.36
N ASP A 166 12.05 -0.47 -13.23
CA ASP A 166 12.81 -0.97 -12.09
C ASP A 166 12.37 -2.36 -11.64
N ILE A 167 11.06 -2.54 -11.32
CA ILE A 167 10.59 -3.79 -10.72
C ILE A 167 10.58 -4.92 -11.75
N GLN A 168 10.05 -4.69 -12.95
CA GLN A 168 10.07 -5.67 -14.04
C GLN A 168 11.50 -6.06 -14.45
N VAL A 169 12.43 -5.13 -14.40
CA VAL A 169 13.83 -5.40 -14.74
C VAL A 169 14.45 -6.42 -13.78
N ASP A 170 14.19 -6.28 -12.48
CA ASP A 170 14.71 -7.24 -11.49
C ASP A 170 13.96 -8.59 -11.57
N LEU A 171 12.65 -8.60 -11.87
CA LEU A 171 11.91 -9.83 -12.17
C LEU A 171 12.47 -10.54 -13.41
N ALA A 172 12.70 -9.81 -14.51
CA ALA A 172 13.27 -10.35 -15.74
C ALA A 172 14.68 -10.90 -15.55
N ALA A 173 15.43 -10.38 -14.57
CA ALA A 173 16.73 -10.92 -14.16
C ALA A 173 16.60 -12.21 -13.32
N GLY A 174 15.39 -12.75 -13.13
CA GLY A 174 15.11 -13.99 -12.41
C GLY A 174 15.06 -13.82 -10.89
N LYS A 175 14.98 -12.60 -10.38
CA LYS A 175 14.88 -12.35 -8.93
C LYS A 175 13.46 -12.55 -8.42
N THR A 176 13.32 -13.10 -7.22
CA THR A 176 12.10 -13.02 -6.44
C THR A 176 12.02 -11.63 -5.81
N VAL A 177 11.00 -10.86 -6.19
CA VAL A 177 10.85 -9.47 -5.77
C VAL A 177 9.82 -9.36 -4.66
N LEU A 178 10.18 -8.71 -3.55
CA LEU A 178 9.26 -8.29 -2.51
C LEU A 178 8.96 -6.80 -2.65
N VAL A 179 7.67 -6.44 -2.72
CA VAL A 179 7.20 -5.04 -2.68
C VAL A 179 6.42 -4.83 -1.40
N THR A 180 6.98 -4.06 -0.46
CA THR A 180 6.27 -3.67 0.76
C THR A 180 5.80 -2.23 0.64
N ALA A 181 4.48 -2.04 0.55
CA ALA A 181 3.89 -0.75 0.26
C ALA A 181 2.55 -0.53 0.99
N HIS A 182 1.58 0.12 0.35
CA HIS A 182 0.37 0.62 1.01
C HIS A 182 -0.90 0.14 0.32
N GLY A 183 -2.05 0.37 0.98
CA GLY A 183 -3.34 -0.08 0.48
C GLY A 183 -3.61 0.36 -0.95
N ASN A 184 -3.46 1.65 -1.27
CA ASN A 184 -3.79 2.11 -2.62
C ASN A 184 -2.65 1.90 -3.64
N SER A 185 -1.38 1.98 -3.26
CA SER A 185 -0.29 1.65 -4.20
C SER A 185 -0.33 0.17 -4.60
N LEU A 186 -0.63 -0.75 -3.67
CA LEU A 186 -0.81 -2.17 -4.01
C LEU A 186 -2.10 -2.42 -4.80
N ARG A 187 -3.21 -1.72 -4.49
CA ARG A 187 -4.43 -1.80 -5.31
C ARG A 187 -4.18 -1.35 -6.75
N ALA A 188 -3.37 -0.31 -6.94
CA ALA A 188 -2.97 0.16 -8.26
C ALA A 188 -2.21 -0.93 -9.04
N LEU A 189 -1.23 -1.59 -8.40
CA LEU A 189 -0.47 -2.66 -9.03
C LEU A 189 -1.33 -3.91 -9.28
N ILE A 190 -2.16 -4.31 -8.33
CA ILE A 190 -3.10 -5.43 -8.47
C ILE A 190 -4.09 -5.18 -9.62
N LYS A 191 -4.66 -3.95 -9.71
CA LYS A 191 -5.53 -3.58 -10.81
C LYS A 191 -4.87 -3.77 -12.18
N HIS A 192 -3.61 -3.35 -12.28
CA HIS A 192 -2.82 -3.50 -13.51
C HIS A 192 -2.56 -4.97 -13.85
N LEU A 193 -2.10 -5.76 -12.87
CA LEU A 193 -1.74 -7.17 -13.08
C LEU A 193 -2.95 -8.05 -13.40
N ASP A 194 -4.06 -7.84 -12.71
CA ASP A 194 -5.27 -8.67 -12.87
C ASP A 194 -6.25 -8.14 -13.93
N GLY A 195 -6.00 -6.96 -14.50
CA GLY A 195 -6.90 -6.35 -15.47
C GLY A 195 -8.26 -5.95 -14.87
N ILE A 196 -8.31 -5.61 -13.57
CA ILE A 196 -9.54 -5.22 -12.87
C ILE A 196 -10.09 -3.92 -13.47
N SER A 197 -11.39 -3.85 -13.72
CA SER A 197 -12.04 -2.65 -14.25
C SER A 197 -12.02 -1.47 -13.26
N ASP A 198 -12.34 -0.26 -13.75
CA ASP A 198 -12.40 0.96 -12.92
C ASP A 198 -13.53 0.88 -11.89
N ASP A 199 -14.63 0.21 -12.23
CA ASP A 199 -15.77 0.02 -11.33
C ASP A 199 -15.47 -1.02 -10.24
N GLU A 200 -14.89 -2.16 -10.62
CA GLU A 200 -14.62 -3.28 -9.70
C GLU A 200 -13.49 -2.97 -8.70
N ILE A 201 -12.54 -2.10 -9.05
CA ILE A 201 -11.41 -1.78 -8.17
C ILE A 201 -11.87 -1.15 -6.84
N SER A 202 -13.05 -0.53 -6.81
CA SER A 202 -13.59 0.08 -5.59
C SER A 202 -13.78 -0.94 -4.46
N GLU A 203 -14.07 -2.20 -4.79
CA GLU A 203 -14.38 -3.27 -3.85
C GLU A 203 -13.13 -4.03 -3.37
N LEU A 204 -11.99 -3.86 -4.04
CA LEU A 204 -10.75 -4.53 -3.64
C LEU A 204 -10.21 -3.96 -2.33
N ASN A 205 -10.02 -4.82 -1.33
CA ASN A 205 -9.37 -4.50 -0.08
C ASN A 205 -8.11 -5.36 0.09
N VAL A 206 -6.99 -4.73 0.39
CA VAL A 206 -5.71 -5.41 0.66
C VAL A 206 -5.50 -5.43 2.17
N PRO A 207 -5.45 -6.60 2.82
CA PRO A 207 -5.21 -6.72 4.26
C PRO A 207 -3.79 -6.25 4.64
N THR A 208 -3.60 -5.81 5.89
CA THR A 208 -2.29 -5.47 6.44
C THR A 208 -1.49 -6.73 6.80
N GLY A 209 -0.18 -6.71 6.62
CA GLY A 209 0.74 -7.70 7.17
C GLY A 209 0.64 -9.12 6.60
N ILE A 210 -0.05 -9.34 5.48
CA ILE A 210 -0.20 -10.68 4.91
C ILE A 210 0.38 -10.70 3.49
N PRO A 211 1.45 -11.49 3.24
CA PRO A 211 2.06 -11.57 1.92
C PRO A 211 1.10 -12.15 0.86
N LEU A 212 1.01 -11.46 -0.28
CA LEU A 212 0.26 -11.83 -1.47
C LEU A 212 1.24 -12.21 -2.57
N VAL A 213 1.09 -13.39 -3.16
CA VAL A 213 2.04 -13.94 -4.13
C VAL A 213 1.44 -13.97 -5.52
N TYR A 214 2.22 -13.51 -6.48
CA TYR A 214 1.99 -13.67 -7.92
C TYR A 214 3.07 -14.54 -8.53
N GLU A 215 2.65 -15.39 -9.46
CA GLU A 215 3.52 -16.03 -10.45
C GLU A 215 3.19 -15.44 -11.82
N LEU A 216 4.18 -14.84 -12.46
CA LEU A 216 4.02 -14.10 -13.71
C LEU A 216 4.76 -14.79 -14.86
N ASP A 217 4.23 -14.66 -16.08
CA ASP A 217 4.90 -15.11 -17.30
C ASP A 217 5.94 -14.10 -17.84
N ASP A 218 6.49 -14.38 -19.01
CA ASP A 218 7.50 -13.53 -19.67
C ASP A 218 6.96 -12.14 -20.10
N ASN A 219 5.64 -11.95 -20.10
CA ASN A 219 4.98 -10.69 -20.35
C ASN A 219 4.49 -10.01 -19.04
N PHE A 220 4.89 -10.55 -17.89
CA PHE A 220 4.47 -10.12 -16.55
C PHE A 220 2.94 -10.26 -16.32
N VAL A 221 2.30 -11.20 -17.02
CA VAL A 221 0.89 -11.53 -16.83
C VAL A 221 0.79 -12.69 -15.83
N PRO A 222 -0.17 -12.65 -14.87
CA PRO A 222 -0.39 -13.74 -13.94
C PRO A 222 -0.72 -15.07 -14.66
N ILE A 223 0.06 -16.13 -14.40
CA ILE A 223 -0.15 -17.46 -14.97
C ILE A 223 -1.20 -18.29 -14.20
N LYS A 224 -1.54 -17.84 -13.00
CA LYS A 224 -2.60 -18.39 -12.15
C LYS A 224 -3.12 -17.29 -11.22
N PRO A 225 -4.30 -17.50 -10.58
CA PRO A 225 -4.79 -16.56 -9.58
C PRO A 225 -3.76 -16.32 -8.47
N ARG A 226 -3.58 -15.04 -8.08
CA ARG A 226 -2.77 -14.69 -6.93
C ARG A 226 -3.30 -15.36 -5.66
N TYR A 227 -2.43 -15.56 -4.68
CA TYR A 227 -2.82 -16.18 -3.42
C TYR A 227 -2.11 -15.55 -2.23
N TYR A 228 -2.79 -15.48 -1.10
CA TYR A 228 -2.21 -15.07 0.18
C TYR A 228 -1.54 -16.26 0.86
N LEU A 229 -0.43 -16.01 1.58
CA LEU A 229 0.25 -17.06 2.35
C LEU A 229 -0.56 -17.50 3.58
N ASP A 230 -1.52 -16.67 4.03
CA ASP A 230 -2.52 -17.01 5.05
C ASP A 230 -3.90 -16.55 4.54
N PRO A 231 -4.64 -17.40 3.80
CA PRO A 231 -5.90 -17.02 3.17
C PRO A 231 -7.00 -16.64 4.17
N GLU A 232 -7.08 -17.36 5.32
CA GLU A 232 -8.11 -17.11 6.34
C GLU A 232 -7.89 -15.75 7.01
N ALA A 233 -6.66 -15.46 7.41
CA ALA A 233 -6.31 -14.15 7.96
C ALA A 233 -6.47 -13.04 6.94
N ALA A 234 -6.22 -13.30 5.66
CA ALA A 234 -6.40 -12.34 4.58
C ALA A 234 -7.86 -11.97 4.37
N GLU A 235 -8.78 -12.93 4.40
CA GLU A 235 -10.22 -12.69 4.29
C GLU A 235 -10.72 -11.84 5.45
N ALA A 236 -10.38 -12.22 6.69
CA ALA A 236 -10.73 -11.47 7.89
C ALA A 236 -10.15 -10.05 7.86
N GLY A 237 -8.89 -9.88 7.46
CA GLY A 237 -8.21 -8.59 7.33
C GLY A 237 -8.84 -7.70 6.25
N ALA A 238 -9.22 -8.26 5.10
CA ALA A 238 -9.90 -7.53 4.03
C ALA A 238 -11.28 -7.02 4.49
N ALA A 239 -12.04 -7.86 5.21
CA ALA A 239 -13.32 -7.47 5.81
C ALA A 239 -13.15 -6.34 6.83
N ALA A 240 -12.11 -6.38 7.67
CA ALA A 240 -11.80 -5.33 8.63
C ALA A 240 -11.46 -3.99 7.92
N VAL A 241 -10.72 -4.02 6.81
CA VAL A 241 -10.41 -2.84 5.99
C VAL A 241 -11.69 -2.27 5.35
N ALA A 242 -12.60 -3.12 4.86
CA ALA A 242 -13.87 -2.71 4.30
C ALA A 242 -14.75 -1.99 5.34
N ALA A 243 -14.75 -2.46 6.58
CA ALA A 243 -15.51 -1.91 7.69
C ALA A 243 -14.97 -0.57 8.23
N GLN A 244 -13.74 -0.17 7.87
CA GLN A 244 -13.19 1.11 8.28
C GLN A 244 -13.99 2.27 7.71
N GLY A 245 -14.43 3.19 8.56
CA GLY A 245 -15.27 4.33 8.20
C GLY A 245 -16.78 4.06 8.38
N GLY A 246 -17.21 2.81 8.60
CA GLY A 246 -18.59 2.44 8.93
C GLY A 246 -18.86 2.21 10.42
N LYS A 247 -17.85 2.22 11.26
CA LYS A 247 -18.02 2.14 12.71
C LYS A 247 -18.22 3.55 13.30
N ILE A 248 -19.45 4.01 13.28
CA ILE A 248 -19.94 4.80 14.40
C ILE A 248 -19.91 3.80 15.56
N ALA A 249 -19.06 4.03 16.54
CA ALA A 249 -19.03 3.22 17.73
C ALA A 249 -20.47 3.16 18.28
N ALA A 250 -21.03 1.96 18.37
CA ALA A 250 -22.15 1.75 19.24
C ALA A 250 -21.63 2.07 20.64
N VAL A 251 -22.17 3.16 21.22
CA VAL A 251 -22.04 3.53 22.62
C VAL A 251 -22.65 2.44 23.47
#